data_69ead823494a7b0393ee71ba853004da
#
_entry.id   69ead823494a7b0393ee71ba853004da
#
_cell.length_a   1.000
_cell.length_b   1.000
_cell.length_c   1.000
_cell.angle_alpha   90.00
_cell.angle_beta   90.00
_cell.angle_gamma   90.00
#
_symmetry.space_group_name_H-M   'P 1'
#
loop_
_entity.id
_entity.type
_entity.pdbx_description
1 polymer ?
#
loop_
_entity_poly.entity_id
_entity_poly.type
_entity_poly.pdbx_seq_one_letter_code
_entity_poly.pdbx_strand_id
1 'polypeptide(L)' 'AKYRHPENAALTWSGRGRKPNWFIDALVDGTEPEDLAISSLA' A
#
# COMPACT_ATOMS: atom_id res chain seq x y z
N ALA A 1 -6.32 7.58 -4.34
CA ALA A 1 -5.19 6.71 -4.02
C ALA A 1 -5.48 5.27 -4.42
N LYS A 2 -4.46 4.53 -4.73
CA LYS A 2 -4.64 3.15 -5.16
C LYS A 2 -4.28 2.16 -4.06
N TYR A 3 -3.38 2.53 -3.17
CA TYR A 3 -2.94 1.67 -2.08
C TYR A 3 -3.07 2.39 -0.76
N ARG A 4 -3.24 1.61 0.30
CA ARG A 4 -3.41 2.17 1.63
C ARG A 4 -2.73 1.27 2.63
N HIS A 5 -2.12 1.88 3.64
CA HIS A 5 -1.45 1.13 4.69
C HIS A 5 -2.49 0.29 5.44
N PRO A 6 -2.19 -0.97 5.71
CA PRO A 6 -3.17 -1.86 6.34
C PRO A 6 -3.52 -1.46 7.77
N GLU A 7 -2.61 -0.80 8.45
CA GLU A 7 -2.85 -0.40 9.82
C GLU A 7 -3.03 1.10 10.01
N ASN A 8 -2.80 1.85 8.95
CA ASN A 8 -2.90 3.30 9.06
C ASN A 8 -3.51 3.84 7.78
N ALA A 9 -4.81 4.01 7.78
CA ALA A 9 -5.52 4.45 6.58
C ALA A 9 -5.12 5.85 6.14
N ALA A 10 -4.45 6.61 6.99
CA ALA A 10 -3.99 7.93 6.61
C ALA A 10 -2.82 7.87 5.63
N LEU A 11 -2.13 6.74 5.58
CA LEU A 11 -1.01 6.57 4.67
C LEU A 11 -1.50 5.92 3.39
N THR A 12 -1.45 6.67 2.30
CA THR A 12 -1.92 6.17 1.01
C THR A 12 -0.88 6.46 -0.07
N TRP A 13 -1.00 5.76 -1.18
CA TRP A 13 -0.09 5.94 -2.30
C TRP A 13 -0.86 5.71 -3.59
N SER A 14 -0.62 6.56 -4.58
CA SER A 14 -1.37 6.49 -5.84
C SER A 14 -0.91 5.34 -6.73
N GLY A 15 0.21 4.75 -6.44
CA GLY A 15 0.72 3.66 -7.26
C GLY A 15 1.65 4.12 -8.36
N ARG A 16 1.95 5.40 -8.41
CA ARG A 16 2.83 5.94 -9.45
C ARG A 16 3.98 6.68 -8.80
N GLY A 17 5.12 6.66 -9.46
CA GLY A 17 6.29 7.35 -8.97
C GLY A 17 7.01 6.55 -7.92
N ARG A 18 7.66 7.27 -7.00
CA ARG A 18 8.46 6.62 -5.98
C ARG A 18 7.60 5.98 -4.90
N LYS A 19 7.93 4.76 -4.54
CA LYS A 19 7.22 4.09 -3.47
C LYS A 19 7.54 4.74 -2.12
N PRO A 20 6.53 4.95 -1.28
CA PRO A 20 6.77 5.48 0.05
C PRO A 20 7.41 4.41 0.93
N ASN A 21 8.04 4.87 2.02
CA ASN A 21 8.74 3.95 2.91
C ASN A 21 7.79 2.91 3.49
N TRP A 22 6.58 3.30 3.86
CA TRP A 22 5.65 2.36 4.46
C TRP A 22 5.29 1.25 3.47
N PHE A 23 5.25 1.57 2.19
CA PHE A 23 4.93 0.57 1.17
C PHE A 23 6.07 -0.42 1.05
N ILE A 24 7.30 0.08 1.03
CA ILE A 24 8.47 -0.77 0.94
C ILE A 24 8.56 -1.64 2.17
N ASP A 25 8.31 -1.08 3.35
CA ASP A 25 8.34 -1.84 4.59
C ASP A 25 7.31 -2.96 4.56
N ALA A 26 6.14 -2.70 4.03
CA ALA A 26 5.11 -3.72 3.96
C ALA A 26 5.54 -4.87 3.06
N LEU A 27 6.19 -4.54 1.94
CA LEU A 27 6.64 -5.60 1.04
C LEU A 27 7.72 -6.44 1.69
N VAL A 28 8.61 -5.80 2.42
CA VAL A 28 9.69 -6.51 3.09
C VAL A 28 9.13 -7.39 4.20
N ASP A 29 8.06 -6.94 4.83
CA ASP A 29 7.43 -7.68 5.90
C ASP A 29 6.66 -8.89 5.38
N GLY A 30 6.49 -9.00 4.08
CA GLY A 30 5.78 -10.13 3.52
C GLY A 30 4.40 -9.81 3.00
N THR A 31 3.98 -8.56 3.11
CA THR A 31 2.66 -8.16 2.63
C THR A 31 2.72 -7.96 1.12
N GLU A 32 1.73 -8.45 0.42
CA GLU A 32 1.70 -8.30 -1.02
C GLU A 32 0.99 -7.03 -1.42
N PRO A 33 1.37 -6.43 -2.56
CA PRO A 33 0.73 -5.20 -3.01
C PRO A 33 -0.79 -5.33 -3.14
N GLU A 34 -1.26 -6.50 -3.50
CA GLU A 34 -2.69 -6.69 -3.65
C GLU A 34 -3.42 -6.52 -2.33
N ASP A 35 -2.76 -6.84 -1.22
CA ASP A 35 -3.37 -6.68 0.08
C ASP A 35 -3.48 -5.22 0.46
N LEU A 36 -2.66 -4.39 -0.14
CA LEU A 36 -2.67 -2.96 0.15
C LEU A 36 -3.57 -2.19 -0.79
N ALA A 37 -4.03 -2.80 -1.87
CA ALA A 37 -4.86 -2.11 -2.86
C ALA A 37 -6.21 -1.76 -2.26
N ILE A 38 -6.61 -0.51 -2.41
CA ILE A 38 -7.85 -0.05 -1.84
C ILE A 38 -9.06 -0.67 -2.49
N SER A 39 -9.01 -0.82 -3.79
CA SER A 39 -10.16 -1.32 -4.52
C SER A 39 -10.08 -2.79 -4.81
N SER A 40 -9.29 -3.51 -4.06
CA SER A 40 -9.16 -4.94 -4.32
C SER A 40 -10.45 -5.66 -4.08
N LEU A 41 -11.37 -5.05 -3.37
CA LEU A 41 -12.59 -5.67 -3.01
C LEU A 41 -13.48 -5.90 -4.18
N ALA A 42 -13.45 -5.06 -4.98
CA ALA A 42 -14.35 -5.13 -6.15
C ALA A 42 -15.20 -6.35 -6.24
#